data_1f1e5d26b52534544cf45372171ccbce
#
_entry.id   1f1e5d26b52534544cf45372171ccbce
#
_cell.length_a   1.000
_cell.length_b   1.000
_cell.length_c   1.000
_cell.angle_alpha   90.00
_cell.angle_beta   90.00
_cell.angle_gamma   90.00
#
_symmetry.space_group_name_H-M   'P 1'
#
loop_
_entity.id
_entity.type
_entity.pdbx_description
1 polymer ?
#
loop_
_entity_poly.entity_id
_entity_poly.type
_entity_poly.pdbx_seq_one_letter_code
_entity_poly.pdbx_strand_id
1 'polypeptide(L)'
;PDLIKWYLAIGVPIVEGYGMTETAAAMTVNIPENNRVGTVGRLYPGSHVRIADDGEIQFNSPSVFKGYYKNRDLTAEVFTNDGWFKTGDQGSFENDFLKITGRIKDIIITDGGKNIAPAEIENALKFSKFIADAMVIGDAKKYLTALILIDQENVERHAQENRIQYSDFNSLCKSDKIKKLIDNEVQKVNDKVARVEQIKKFRLIDVLLTADDDEMTATMKLKRGIVEKKYKSLINSMYK
;
A
#
# COMPACT_ATOMS: atom_id res chain seq x y z
N PRO A 1 -7.06 10.02 -0.76
CA PRO A 1 -7.42 11.43 -1.04
C PRO A 1 -8.94 11.64 -1.09
N ASP A 2 -9.72 10.80 -1.78
CA ASP A 2 -11.16 11.05 -1.98
C ASP A 2 -11.98 10.95 -0.69
N LEU A 3 -11.63 10.03 0.20
CA LEU A 3 -12.25 9.93 1.53
C LEU A 3 -11.98 11.19 2.37
N ILE A 4 -10.77 11.71 2.34
CA ILE A 4 -10.40 12.95 3.05
C ILE A 4 -11.20 14.12 2.50
N LYS A 5 -11.31 14.25 1.17
CA LYS A 5 -12.12 15.29 0.52
C LYS A 5 -13.58 15.21 0.94
N TRP A 6 -14.12 13.99 1.05
CA TRP A 6 -15.50 13.77 1.51
C TRP A 6 -15.68 14.26 2.95
N TYR A 7 -14.76 13.89 3.88
CA TYR A 7 -14.82 14.39 5.26
C TYR A 7 -14.71 15.91 5.34
N LEU A 8 -13.80 16.49 4.57
CA LEU A 8 -13.65 17.95 4.49
C LEU A 8 -14.95 18.61 3.98
N ALA A 9 -15.63 18.00 3.00
CA ALA A 9 -16.89 18.52 2.44
C ALA A 9 -18.04 18.55 3.47
N ILE A 10 -18.03 17.67 4.46
CA ILE A 10 -19.02 17.65 5.56
C ILE A 10 -18.53 18.42 6.80
N GLY A 11 -17.43 19.18 6.69
CA GLY A 11 -16.91 20.04 7.78
C GLY A 11 -16.04 19.34 8.80
N VAL A 12 -15.62 18.10 8.55
CA VAL A 12 -14.69 17.35 9.44
C VAL A 12 -13.26 17.52 8.93
N PRO A 13 -12.37 18.26 9.62
CA PRO A 13 -10.99 18.48 9.19
C PRO A 13 -10.16 17.22 9.46
N ILE A 14 -9.79 16.51 8.39
CA ILE A 14 -8.83 15.42 8.43
C ILE A 14 -7.55 15.90 7.79
N VAL A 15 -6.43 15.72 8.49
CA VAL A 15 -5.10 16.06 8.03
C VAL A 15 -4.22 14.81 7.98
N GLU A 16 -3.34 14.75 6.99
CA GLU A 16 -2.36 13.68 6.83
C GLU A 16 -1.04 14.10 7.46
N GLY A 17 -0.34 13.14 8.05
CA GLY A 17 1.03 13.30 8.55
C GLY A 17 1.86 12.07 8.23
N TYR A 18 3.17 12.21 8.28
CA TYR A 18 4.12 11.14 8.03
C TYR A 18 5.19 11.09 9.11
N GLY A 19 5.52 9.90 9.51
CA GLY A 19 6.57 9.62 10.47
C GLY A 19 6.65 8.15 10.82
N MET A 20 7.60 7.81 11.66
CA MET A 20 7.88 6.46 12.09
C MET A 20 8.48 6.42 13.49
N THR A 21 8.61 5.24 14.07
CA THR A 21 9.19 5.06 15.40
C THR A 21 10.61 5.62 15.50
N GLU A 22 11.39 5.45 14.45
CA GLU A 22 12.78 5.90 14.34
C GLU A 22 12.92 7.44 14.31
N THR A 23 11.83 8.16 14.09
CA THR A 23 11.80 9.63 14.08
C THR A 23 10.97 10.23 15.21
N ALA A 24 10.68 9.43 16.25
CA ALA A 24 9.87 9.82 17.41
C ALA A 24 8.48 10.35 17.01
N ALA A 25 7.78 9.66 16.12
CA ALA A 25 6.48 9.89 15.54
C ALA A 25 6.52 10.72 14.24
N ALA A 26 6.14 12.00 14.26
CA ALA A 26 5.89 12.74 13.02
C ALA A 26 7.14 13.48 12.51
N MET A 27 7.41 13.37 11.23
CA MET A 27 8.40 14.17 10.48
C MET A 27 7.73 15.34 9.77
N THR A 28 6.53 15.11 9.25
CA THR A 28 5.71 16.11 8.55
C THR A 28 4.26 16.01 8.96
N VAL A 29 3.52 17.09 8.80
CA VAL A 29 2.07 17.13 9.04
C VAL A 29 1.41 18.21 8.20
N ASN A 30 0.22 17.93 7.69
CA ASN A 30 -0.70 18.94 7.23
C ASN A 30 -1.37 19.64 8.45
N ILE A 31 -1.70 20.88 8.31
CA ILE A 31 -2.49 21.63 9.30
C ILE A 31 -3.81 22.06 8.67
N PRO A 32 -4.91 22.20 9.44
CA PRO A 32 -6.22 22.53 8.89
C PRO A 32 -6.23 23.78 8.00
N GLU A 33 -5.47 24.81 8.39
CA GLU A 33 -5.39 26.10 7.70
C GLU A 33 -4.63 26.02 6.37
N ASN A 34 -3.82 24.97 6.19
CA ASN A 34 -3.01 24.77 4.99
C ASN A 34 -2.89 23.29 4.67
N ASN A 35 -4.05 22.63 4.49
CA ASN A 35 -4.14 21.20 4.19
C ASN A 35 -4.08 20.96 2.68
N ARG A 36 -3.06 20.22 2.24
CA ARG A 36 -2.94 19.77 0.85
C ARG A 36 -3.19 18.27 0.78
N VAL A 37 -4.43 17.89 0.50
CA VAL A 37 -4.86 16.48 0.39
C VAL A 37 -4.02 15.72 -0.64
N GLY A 38 -3.52 14.55 -0.24
CA GLY A 38 -2.64 13.71 -1.07
C GLY A 38 -1.16 13.99 -0.85
N THR A 39 -0.83 14.89 0.08
CA THR A 39 0.52 15.09 0.64
C THR A 39 0.50 14.80 2.13
N VAL A 40 1.66 14.55 2.70
CA VAL A 40 1.82 14.34 4.15
C VAL A 40 2.23 15.62 4.89
N GLY A 41 2.06 16.77 4.24
CA GLY A 41 2.27 18.07 4.85
C GLY A 41 3.70 18.59 4.77
N ARG A 42 3.98 19.57 5.62
CA ARG A 42 5.27 20.26 5.72
C ARG A 42 6.10 19.72 6.86
N LEU A 43 7.41 19.93 6.78
CA LEU A 43 8.37 19.56 7.83
C LEU A 43 8.10 20.30 9.13
N TYR A 44 8.30 19.62 10.25
CA TYR A 44 8.41 20.28 11.53
C TYR A 44 9.63 21.20 11.59
N PRO A 45 9.53 22.32 12.32
CA PRO A 45 10.67 23.23 12.52
C PRO A 45 11.90 22.49 13.08
N GLY A 46 13.08 22.78 12.53
CA GLY A 46 14.34 22.13 12.92
C GLY A 46 14.56 20.74 12.31
N SER A 47 13.67 20.29 11.44
CA SER A 47 13.82 19.06 10.66
C SER A 47 14.25 19.36 9.23
N HIS A 48 15.01 18.45 8.66
CA HIS A 48 15.49 18.53 7.28
C HIS A 48 15.18 17.23 6.56
N VAL A 49 14.76 17.35 5.30
CA VAL A 49 14.53 16.22 4.39
C VAL A 49 15.28 16.49 3.10
N ARG A 50 15.89 15.46 2.55
CA ARG A 50 16.36 15.43 1.17
C ARG A 50 15.81 14.19 0.47
N ILE A 51 15.67 14.28 -0.83
CA ILE A 51 15.33 13.14 -1.69
C ILE A 51 16.64 12.69 -2.36
N ALA A 52 17.02 11.45 -2.16
CA ALA A 52 18.18 10.85 -2.80
C ALA A 52 17.92 10.57 -4.29
N ASP A 53 18.97 10.21 -5.05
CA ASP A 53 18.88 9.99 -6.50
C ASP A 53 17.93 8.84 -6.87
N ASP A 54 17.79 7.85 -5.97
CA ASP A 54 16.84 6.74 -6.10
C ASP A 54 15.41 7.08 -5.64
N GLY A 55 15.18 8.35 -5.24
CA GLY A 55 13.92 8.84 -4.73
C GLY A 55 13.70 8.58 -3.24
N GLU A 56 14.67 8.01 -2.51
CA GLU A 56 14.56 7.77 -1.08
C GLU A 56 14.44 9.07 -0.29
N ILE A 57 13.46 9.10 0.62
CA ILE A 57 13.35 10.16 1.61
C ILE A 57 14.41 9.93 2.68
N GLN A 58 15.33 10.87 2.82
CA GLN A 58 16.33 10.88 3.88
C GLN A 58 16.05 12.03 4.84
N PHE A 59 16.07 11.74 6.14
CA PHE A 59 15.64 12.65 7.19
C PHE A 59 16.78 12.96 8.17
N ASN A 60 16.88 14.22 8.58
CA ASN A 60 17.81 14.66 9.60
C ASN A 60 17.10 15.59 10.58
N SER A 61 17.12 15.24 11.85
CA SER A 61 16.47 15.99 12.93
C SER A 61 16.98 15.51 14.30
N PRO A 62 16.93 16.34 15.34
CA PRO A 62 17.15 15.90 16.70
C PRO A 62 16.22 14.79 17.18
N SER A 63 15.07 14.59 16.52
CA SER A 63 14.10 13.53 16.84
C SER A 63 14.49 12.16 16.30
N VAL A 64 15.49 12.06 15.43
CA VAL A 64 15.95 10.77 14.92
C VAL A 64 16.57 9.94 16.04
N PHE A 65 16.17 8.67 16.11
CA PHE A 65 16.69 7.74 17.11
C PHE A 65 18.21 7.53 17.00
N LYS A 66 18.84 7.02 18.06
CA LYS A 66 20.28 6.73 18.05
C LYS A 66 20.63 5.45 17.31
N GLY A 67 19.67 4.57 17.11
CA GLY A 67 19.84 3.29 16.46
C GLY A 67 19.07 2.16 17.11
N TYR A 68 19.13 0.99 16.53
CA TYR A 68 18.48 -0.23 17.03
C TYR A 68 19.26 -0.82 18.22
N TYR A 69 18.55 -1.13 19.29
CA TYR A 69 19.16 -1.66 20.50
C TYR A 69 19.93 -2.95 20.25
N LYS A 70 21.22 -2.95 20.63
CA LYS A 70 22.17 -4.08 20.44
C LYS A 70 22.30 -4.59 19.00
N ASN A 71 21.91 -3.81 17.99
CA ASN A 71 22.02 -4.18 16.57
C ASN A 71 22.76 -3.08 15.80
N ARG A 72 24.10 -3.11 15.86
CA ARG A 72 24.95 -2.10 15.23
C ARG A 72 24.94 -2.19 13.71
N ASP A 73 24.86 -3.40 13.17
CA ASP A 73 24.87 -3.62 11.71
C ASP A 73 23.62 -3.04 11.08
N LEU A 74 22.43 -3.38 11.59
CA LEU A 74 21.18 -2.79 11.11
C LEU A 74 21.15 -1.27 11.32
N THR A 75 21.74 -0.77 12.42
CA THR A 75 21.83 0.67 12.64
C THR A 75 22.69 1.35 11.56
N ALA A 76 23.83 0.77 11.21
CA ALA A 76 24.69 1.29 10.16
C ALA A 76 24.00 1.27 8.78
N GLU A 77 23.17 0.27 8.48
CA GLU A 77 22.42 0.17 7.22
C GLU A 77 21.42 1.30 7.01
N VAL A 78 20.82 1.83 8.09
CA VAL A 78 19.77 2.84 8.01
C VAL A 78 20.28 4.27 8.12
N PHE A 79 21.57 4.48 8.23
CA PHE A 79 22.18 5.81 8.16
C PHE A 79 23.11 5.92 6.94
N THR A 80 23.14 7.11 6.37
CA THR A 80 24.15 7.46 5.35
C THR A 80 25.48 7.81 6.04
N ASN A 81 26.58 7.82 5.29
CA ASN A 81 27.89 8.17 5.81
C ASN A 81 27.97 9.60 6.39
N ASP A 82 27.12 10.50 5.90
CA ASP A 82 26.99 11.89 6.35
C ASP A 82 25.87 12.10 7.40
N GLY A 83 25.35 10.98 7.98
CA GLY A 83 24.48 10.99 9.16
C GLY A 83 22.99 11.23 8.88
N TRP A 84 22.51 11.09 7.65
CA TRP A 84 21.09 11.14 7.35
C TRP A 84 20.44 9.78 7.58
N PHE A 85 19.26 9.80 8.20
CA PHE A 85 18.46 8.60 8.38
C PHE A 85 17.72 8.25 7.08
N LYS A 86 17.88 7.03 6.63
CA LYS A 86 17.26 6.42 5.44
C LYS A 86 15.92 5.85 5.84
N THR A 87 14.83 6.43 5.34
CA THR A 87 13.47 6.01 5.74
C THR A 87 13.02 4.72 5.07
N GLY A 88 13.62 4.35 3.93
CA GLY A 88 13.16 3.27 3.07
C GLY A 88 11.88 3.60 2.31
N ASP A 89 11.34 4.80 2.48
CA ASP A 89 10.18 5.29 1.73
C ASP A 89 10.63 6.22 0.61
N GLN A 90 9.91 6.20 -0.51
CA GLN A 90 10.13 7.13 -1.62
C GLN A 90 9.15 8.29 -1.57
N GLY A 91 9.59 9.43 -2.06
CA GLY A 91 8.74 10.61 -2.13
C GLY A 91 9.29 11.72 -3.00
N SER A 92 8.52 12.77 -3.08
CA SER A 92 8.86 14.00 -3.80
C SER A 92 8.29 15.20 -3.08
N PHE A 93 8.81 16.39 -3.40
CA PHE A 93 8.21 17.63 -2.94
C PHE A 93 7.29 18.22 -4.02
N GLU A 94 6.09 18.58 -3.60
CA GLU A 94 5.19 19.46 -4.35
C GLU A 94 5.20 20.83 -3.67
N ASN A 95 6.05 21.74 -4.14
CA ASN A 95 6.48 22.95 -3.41
C ASN A 95 7.08 22.52 -2.05
N ASP A 96 6.56 23.03 -0.93
CA ASP A 96 7.06 22.70 0.43
C ASP A 96 6.35 21.49 1.07
N PHE A 97 5.48 20.79 0.34
CA PHE A 97 4.72 19.66 0.84
C PHE A 97 5.36 18.35 0.41
N LEU A 98 5.62 17.48 1.36
CA LEU A 98 6.14 16.13 1.08
C LEU A 98 4.99 15.23 0.62
N LYS A 99 5.23 14.48 -0.45
CA LYS A 99 4.35 13.44 -0.95
C LYS A 99 5.08 12.10 -0.91
N ILE A 100 4.46 11.11 -0.30
CA ILE A 100 4.98 9.73 -0.29
C ILE A 100 4.49 9.05 -1.58
N THR A 101 5.40 8.42 -2.31
CA THR A 101 5.09 7.71 -3.56
C THR A 101 5.18 6.20 -3.42
N GLY A 102 5.86 5.68 -2.40
CA GLY A 102 5.96 4.24 -2.17
C GLY A 102 7.03 3.86 -1.17
N ARG A 103 7.36 2.57 -1.14
CA ARG A 103 8.51 2.02 -0.40
C ARG A 103 9.53 1.48 -1.36
N ILE A 104 10.81 1.77 -1.12
CA ILE A 104 11.91 1.30 -1.98
C ILE A 104 11.90 -0.23 -2.13
N LYS A 105 11.73 -0.95 -1.02
CA LYS A 105 11.70 -2.42 -1.01
C LYS A 105 10.48 -3.04 -1.69
N ASP A 106 9.42 -2.27 -1.88
CA ASP A 106 8.15 -2.74 -2.45
C ASP A 106 8.00 -2.34 -3.92
N ILE A 107 8.90 -1.52 -4.46
CA ILE A 107 8.85 -1.12 -5.86
C ILE A 107 8.96 -2.34 -6.76
N ILE A 108 8.02 -2.44 -7.67
CA ILE A 108 7.99 -3.45 -8.71
C ILE A 108 8.79 -2.92 -9.90
N ILE A 109 9.85 -3.64 -10.28
CA ILE A 109 10.58 -3.39 -11.52
C ILE A 109 10.13 -4.45 -12.53
N THR A 110 9.30 -4.06 -13.48
CA THR A 110 8.81 -4.97 -14.52
C THR A 110 9.96 -5.43 -15.43
N ASP A 111 9.75 -6.48 -16.20
CA ASP A 111 10.76 -6.97 -17.18
C ASP A 111 11.10 -5.92 -18.25
N GLY A 112 10.21 -4.96 -18.49
CA GLY A 112 10.44 -3.79 -19.34
C GLY A 112 11.16 -2.64 -18.65
N GLY A 113 11.67 -2.80 -17.41
CA GLY A 113 12.41 -1.80 -16.67
C GLY A 113 11.58 -0.63 -16.13
N LYS A 114 10.25 -0.77 -16.01
CA LYS A 114 9.39 0.25 -15.43
C LYS A 114 9.28 0.07 -13.92
N ASN A 115 9.56 1.15 -13.19
CA ASN A 115 9.36 1.23 -11.74
C ASN A 115 7.89 1.57 -11.46
N ILE A 116 7.23 0.73 -10.68
CA ILE A 116 5.82 0.88 -10.30
C ILE A 116 5.71 0.80 -8.78
N ALA A 117 5.07 1.78 -8.18
CA ALA A 117 4.74 1.78 -6.75
C ALA A 117 3.42 0.99 -6.54
N PRO A 118 3.45 -0.24 -6.02
CA PRO A 118 2.24 -1.05 -5.88
C PRO A 118 1.23 -0.46 -4.90
N ALA A 119 1.69 0.29 -3.91
CA ALA A 119 0.86 0.85 -2.85
C ALA A 119 -0.26 1.77 -3.38
N GLU A 120 -0.03 2.54 -4.45
CA GLU A 120 -1.06 3.41 -5.04
C GLU A 120 -2.20 2.57 -5.63
N ILE A 121 -1.87 1.49 -6.33
CA ILE A 121 -2.85 0.58 -6.95
C ILE A 121 -3.58 -0.23 -5.88
N GLU A 122 -2.85 -0.77 -4.89
CA GLU A 122 -3.39 -1.52 -3.76
C GLU A 122 -4.36 -0.67 -2.93
N ASN A 123 -4.00 0.58 -2.64
CA ASN A 123 -4.89 1.51 -1.94
C ASN A 123 -6.14 1.87 -2.75
N ALA A 124 -6.00 2.02 -4.08
CA ALA A 124 -7.15 2.25 -4.94
C ALA A 124 -8.12 1.06 -4.97
N LEU A 125 -7.62 -0.18 -4.95
CA LEU A 125 -8.44 -1.40 -4.82
C LEU A 125 -9.16 -1.46 -3.48
N LYS A 126 -8.49 -1.16 -2.39
CA LYS A 126 -9.06 -1.16 -1.02
C LYS A 126 -10.13 -0.09 -0.79
N PHE A 127 -10.27 0.85 -1.70
CA PHE A 127 -11.39 1.80 -1.66
C PHE A 127 -12.74 1.14 -1.97
N SER A 128 -12.74 -0.03 -2.62
CA SER A 128 -13.95 -0.83 -2.81
C SER A 128 -14.35 -1.50 -1.50
N LYS A 129 -15.63 -1.35 -1.12
CA LYS A 129 -16.19 -2.04 0.05
C LYS A 129 -16.12 -3.57 -0.03
N PHE A 130 -15.85 -4.14 -1.20
CA PHE A 130 -15.76 -5.58 -1.42
C PHE A 130 -14.35 -6.14 -1.27
N ILE A 131 -13.34 -5.27 -1.10
CA ILE A 131 -11.92 -5.67 -1.02
C ILE A 131 -11.38 -5.26 0.34
N ALA A 132 -11.04 -6.26 1.17
CA ALA A 132 -10.42 -6.05 2.48
C ALA A 132 -8.94 -5.67 2.34
N ASP A 133 -8.19 -6.40 1.49
CA ASP A 133 -6.80 -6.07 1.17
C ASP A 133 -6.42 -6.60 -0.22
N ALA A 134 -5.36 -6.05 -0.79
CA ALA A 134 -4.85 -6.46 -2.09
C ALA A 134 -3.32 -6.36 -2.12
N MET A 135 -2.69 -7.30 -2.82
CA MET A 135 -1.25 -7.29 -3.06
C MET A 135 -0.98 -7.37 -4.55
N VAL A 136 -0.36 -6.32 -5.10
CA VAL A 136 0.05 -6.25 -6.51
C VAL A 136 1.41 -6.92 -6.67
N ILE A 137 1.55 -7.72 -7.71
CA ILE A 137 2.73 -8.53 -8.05
C ILE A 137 3.13 -8.24 -9.49
N GLY A 138 4.43 -8.09 -9.74
CA GLY A 138 4.89 -7.79 -11.09
C GLY A 138 6.42 -7.69 -11.23
N ASP A 139 7.15 -7.91 -10.14
CA ASP A 139 8.62 -7.81 -10.16
C ASP A 139 9.22 -8.85 -11.11
N ALA A 140 10.07 -8.37 -12.05
CA ALA A 140 10.62 -9.15 -13.16
C ALA A 140 9.53 -9.88 -14.01
N LYS A 141 8.33 -9.32 -14.12
CA LYS A 141 7.22 -9.89 -14.91
C LYS A 141 6.78 -8.95 -16.04
N LYS A 142 6.13 -9.53 -17.07
CA LYS A 142 5.65 -8.79 -18.25
C LYS A 142 4.47 -7.85 -17.96
N TYR A 143 3.73 -8.10 -16.88
CA TYR A 143 2.55 -7.32 -16.51
C TYR A 143 2.24 -7.51 -15.02
N LEU A 144 1.43 -6.61 -14.49
CA LEU A 144 0.98 -6.70 -13.10
C LEU A 144 -0.17 -7.70 -12.96
N THR A 145 -0.15 -8.40 -11.83
CA THR A 145 -1.23 -9.24 -11.33
C THR A 145 -1.53 -8.88 -9.88
N ALA A 146 -2.65 -9.36 -9.34
CA ALA A 146 -2.98 -9.13 -7.95
C ALA A 146 -3.49 -10.39 -7.25
N LEU A 147 -3.15 -10.52 -5.97
CA LEU A 147 -3.88 -11.34 -5.01
C LEU A 147 -4.81 -10.41 -4.24
N ILE A 148 -6.07 -10.79 -4.13
CA ILE A 148 -7.12 -9.97 -3.53
C ILE A 148 -7.79 -10.77 -2.41
N LEU A 149 -7.83 -10.18 -1.22
CA LEU A 149 -8.62 -10.64 -0.09
C LEU A 149 -9.95 -9.87 -0.10
N ILE A 150 -11.05 -10.59 -0.25
CA ILE A 150 -12.38 -9.98 -0.26
C ILE A 150 -12.82 -9.63 1.17
N ASP A 151 -13.61 -8.57 1.29
CA ASP A 151 -14.33 -8.26 2.52
C ASP A 151 -15.50 -9.22 2.67
N GLN A 152 -15.40 -10.14 3.64
CA GLN A 152 -16.36 -11.22 3.81
C GLN A 152 -17.77 -10.69 4.00
N GLU A 153 -17.97 -9.75 4.92
CA GLU A 153 -19.31 -9.28 5.30
C GLU A 153 -20.02 -8.60 4.11
N ASN A 154 -19.33 -7.71 3.41
CA ASN A 154 -19.91 -6.99 2.29
C ASN A 154 -20.15 -7.89 1.07
N VAL A 155 -19.29 -8.88 0.83
CA VAL A 155 -19.44 -9.83 -0.28
C VAL A 155 -20.54 -10.85 0.04
N GLU A 156 -20.67 -11.35 1.26
CA GLU A 156 -21.78 -12.23 1.69
C GLU A 156 -23.12 -11.50 1.59
N ARG A 157 -23.18 -10.25 2.03
CA ARG A 157 -24.40 -9.42 1.87
C ARG A 157 -24.77 -9.28 0.41
N HIS A 158 -23.79 -8.96 -0.46
CA HIS A 158 -24.02 -8.90 -1.90
C HIS A 158 -24.49 -10.23 -2.49
N ALA A 159 -23.93 -11.36 -2.02
CA ALA A 159 -24.32 -12.68 -2.47
C ALA A 159 -25.77 -13.00 -2.09
N GLN A 160 -26.21 -12.65 -0.87
CA GLN A 160 -27.58 -12.81 -0.41
C GLN A 160 -28.56 -11.97 -1.21
N GLU A 161 -28.26 -10.68 -1.41
CA GLU A 161 -29.09 -9.74 -2.19
C GLU A 161 -29.27 -10.20 -3.65
N ASN A 162 -28.22 -10.84 -4.23
CA ASN A 162 -28.22 -11.32 -5.61
C ASN A 162 -28.51 -12.82 -5.76
N ARG A 163 -28.94 -13.49 -4.68
CA ARG A 163 -29.26 -14.92 -4.64
C ARG A 163 -28.14 -15.81 -5.21
N ILE A 164 -26.89 -15.47 -4.85
CA ILE A 164 -25.70 -16.27 -5.19
C ILE A 164 -25.58 -17.36 -4.14
N GLN A 165 -25.59 -18.62 -4.55
CA GLN A 165 -25.44 -19.76 -3.63
C GLN A 165 -23.96 -19.99 -3.32
N TYR A 166 -23.64 -20.21 -2.05
CA TYR A 166 -22.33 -20.60 -1.56
C TYR A 166 -22.52 -21.40 -0.25
N SER A 167 -21.56 -22.25 0.08
CA SER A 167 -21.58 -23.06 1.30
C SER A 167 -20.61 -22.54 2.37
N ASP A 168 -19.53 -21.93 1.94
CA ASP A 168 -18.45 -21.44 2.77
C ASP A 168 -17.65 -20.33 2.05
N PHE A 169 -16.70 -19.72 2.73
CA PHE A 169 -15.87 -18.64 2.19
C PHE A 169 -15.09 -19.07 0.93
N ASN A 170 -14.58 -20.31 0.91
CA ASN A 170 -13.86 -20.82 -0.25
C ASN A 170 -14.76 -20.92 -1.48
N SER A 171 -15.97 -21.46 -1.34
CA SER A 171 -16.95 -21.55 -2.43
C SER A 171 -17.43 -20.17 -2.88
N LEU A 172 -17.54 -19.22 -1.95
CA LEU A 172 -17.86 -17.82 -2.25
C LEU A 172 -16.78 -17.20 -3.16
N CYS A 173 -15.50 -17.36 -2.82
CA CYS A 173 -14.36 -16.90 -3.62
C CYS A 173 -14.28 -17.58 -5.00
N LYS A 174 -14.76 -18.82 -5.13
CA LYS A 174 -14.78 -19.56 -6.38
C LYS A 174 -15.95 -19.22 -7.30
N SER A 175 -16.99 -18.56 -6.78
CA SER A 175 -18.16 -18.16 -7.56
C SER A 175 -17.77 -17.22 -8.71
N ASP A 176 -18.19 -17.55 -9.93
CA ASP A 176 -17.91 -16.70 -11.10
C ASP A 176 -18.62 -15.34 -11.01
N LYS A 177 -19.76 -15.27 -10.33
CA LYS A 177 -20.47 -14.00 -10.08
C LYS A 177 -19.66 -13.10 -9.14
N ILE A 178 -19.03 -13.66 -8.10
CA ILE A 178 -18.17 -12.92 -7.18
C ILE A 178 -16.86 -12.50 -7.88
N LYS A 179 -16.25 -13.40 -8.66
CA LYS A 179 -15.09 -13.03 -9.49
C LYS A 179 -15.41 -11.88 -10.43
N LYS A 180 -16.59 -11.88 -11.07
CA LYS A 180 -17.03 -10.78 -11.93
C LYS A 180 -17.28 -9.49 -11.15
N LEU A 181 -17.80 -9.57 -9.94
CA LEU A 181 -17.95 -8.42 -9.04
C LEU A 181 -16.58 -7.78 -8.78
N ILE A 182 -15.60 -8.58 -8.38
CA ILE A 182 -14.25 -8.09 -8.10
C ILE A 182 -13.53 -7.63 -9.38
N ASP A 183 -13.76 -8.30 -10.51
CA ASP A 183 -13.22 -7.84 -11.81
C ASP A 183 -13.71 -6.43 -12.16
N ASN A 184 -14.97 -6.13 -11.94
CA ASN A 184 -15.50 -4.79 -12.13
C ASN A 184 -14.80 -3.74 -11.25
N GLU A 185 -14.47 -4.09 -9.99
CA GLU A 185 -13.72 -3.19 -9.09
C GLU A 185 -12.27 -3.01 -9.57
N VAL A 186 -11.63 -4.06 -10.05
CA VAL A 186 -10.29 -4.01 -10.65
C VAL A 186 -10.30 -3.13 -11.91
N GLN A 187 -11.31 -3.25 -12.78
CA GLN A 187 -11.41 -2.41 -13.98
C GLN A 187 -11.58 -0.93 -13.64
N LYS A 188 -12.37 -0.58 -12.61
CA LYS A 188 -12.48 0.82 -12.15
C LYS A 188 -11.13 1.43 -11.74
N VAL A 189 -10.23 0.62 -11.20
CA VAL A 189 -8.87 1.05 -10.86
C VAL A 189 -8.02 1.12 -12.14
N ASN A 190 -8.09 0.10 -13.00
CA ASN A 190 -7.35 0.05 -14.26
C ASN A 190 -7.64 1.25 -15.17
N ASP A 191 -8.87 1.77 -15.16
CA ASP A 191 -9.27 2.94 -15.95
C ASP A 191 -8.62 4.25 -15.48
N LYS A 192 -8.06 4.27 -14.26
CA LYS A 192 -7.44 5.45 -13.65
C LYS A 192 -5.92 5.46 -13.68
N VAL A 193 -5.31 4.35 -14.06
CA VAL A 193 -3.84 4.17 -14.05
C VAL A 193 -3.28 4.00 -15.45
N ALA A 194 -1.98 4.22 -15.62
CA ALA A 194 -1.31 4.01 -16.90
C ALA A 194 -1.37 2.54 -17.34
N ARG A 195 -1.30 2.29 -18.66
CA ARG A 195 -1.41 0.93 -19.22
C ARG A 195 -0.43 -0.09 -18.61
N VAL A 196 0.75 0.36 -18.23
CA VAL A 196 1.80 -0.51 -17.62
C VAL A 196 1.49 -0.84 -16.16
N GLU A 197 0.66 -0.05 -15.50
CA GLU A 197 0.22 -0.20 -14.12
C GLU A 197 -1.09 -0.98 -13.97
N GLN A 198 -1.71 -1.35 -15.10
CA GLN A 198 -2.96 -2.09 -15.10
C GLN A 198 -2.76 -3.54 -14.65
N ILE A 199 -3.61 -3.99 -13.75
CA ILE A 199 -3.70 -5.39 -13.34
C ILE A 199 -4.33 -6.19 -14.47
N LYS A 200 -3.61 -7.16 -15.04
CA LYS A 200 -4.07 -7.97 -16.16
C LYS A 200 -4.78 -9.25 -15.73
N LYS A 201 -4.40 -9.80 -14.59
CA LYS A 201 -5.05 -10.98 -13.99
C LYS A 201 -5.03 -10.84 -12.48
N PHE A 202 -6.02 -11.41 -11.82
CA PHE A 202 -6.02 -11.50 -10.36
C PHE A 202 -6.48 -12.89 -9.90
N ARG A 203 -6.24 -13.18 -8.62
CA ARG A 203 -6.80 -14.35 -7.92
C ARG A 203 -7.29 -13.89 -6.55
N LEU A 204 -8.38 -14.50 -6.11
CA LEU A 204 -8.88 -14.31 -4.75
C LEU A 204 -8.11 -15.23 -3.80
N ILE A 205 -7.77 -14.73 -2.63
CA ILE A 205 -7.31 -15.55 -1.51
C ILE A 205 -8.58 -16.21 -0.95
N ASP A 206 -8.69 -17.53 -1.10
CA ASP A 206 -9.89 -18.30 -0.79
C ASP A 206 -9.89 -18.89 0.65
N VAL A 207 -9.06 -18.31 1.50
CA VAL A 207 -8.96 -18.61 2.93
C VAL A 207 -9.25 -17.34 3.70
N LEU A 208 -10.09 -17.45 4.72
CA LEU A 208 -10.34 -16.35 5.64
C LEU A 208 -9.09 -16.14 6.51
N LEU A 209 -8.50 -14.95 6.41
CA LEU A 209 -7.32 -14.58 7.17
C LEU A 209 -7.71 -13.70 8.36
N THR A 210 -7.06 -13.93 9.50
CA THR A 210 -7.20 -13.20 10.75
C THR A 210 -5.87 -12.58 11.17
N ALA A 211 -5.87 -11.72 12.19
CA ALA A 211 -4.65 -11.12 12.73
C ALA A 211 -3.65 -12.14 13.32
N ASP A 212 -4.12 -13.36 13.64
CA ASP A 212 -3.30 -14.43 14.19
C ASP A 212 -2.59 -15.25 13.10
N ASP A 213 -2.97 -15.07 11.83
CA ASP A 213 -2.35 -15.77 10.70
C ASP A 213 -0.99 -15.13 10.33
N ASP A 214 -0.04 -15.98 9.95
CA ASP A 214 1.31 -15.52 9.59
C ASP A 214 1.33 -14.50 8.45
N GLU A 215 0.36 -14.57 7.54
CA GLU A 215 0.19 -13.69 6.40
C GLU A 215 -0.25 -12.28 6.76
N MET A 216 -0.77 -12.09 7.97
CA MET A 216 -1.36 -10.82 8.38
C MET A 216 -0.49 -10.11 9.41
N THR A 217 -0.51 -8.78 9.38
CA THR A 217 -0.05 -7.97 10.49
C THR A 217 -1.14 -7.88 11.57
N ALA A 218 -0.78 -7.46 12.78
CA ALA A 218 -1.75 -7.16 13.84
C ALA A 218 -2.78 -6.09 13.43
N THR A 219 -2.49 -5.28 12.41
CA THR A 219 -3.39 -4.27 11.84
C THR A 219 -4.11 -4.75 10.58
N MET A 220 -4.22 -6.07 10.38
CA MET A 220 -4.94 -6.71 9.27
C MET A 220 -4.43 -6.31 7.87
N LYS A 221 -3.12 -6.19 7.71
CA LYS A 221 -2.47 -5.97 6.39
C LYS A 221 -1.68 -7.20 5.97
N LEU A 222 -1.73 -7.54 4.68
CA LEU A 222 -0.97 -8.65 4.11
C LEU A 222 0.54 -8.41 4.22
N LYS A 223 1.27 -9.41 4.76
CA LYS A 223 2.75 -9.43 4.79
C LYS A 223 3.28 -9.94 3.46
N ARG A 224 3.67 -9.04 2.56
CA ARG A 224 4.10 -9.31 1.18
C ARG A 224 5.00 -10.54 1.07
N GLY A 225 6.13 -10.58 1.77
CA GLY A 225 7.10 -11.67 1.64
C GLY A 225 6.58 -13.05 2.08
N ILE A 226 5.64 -13.12 3.03
CA ILE A 226 5.00 -14.37 3.47
C ILE A 226 3.97 -14.82 2.44
N VAL A 227 3.12 -13.89 2.00
CA VAL A 227 2.07 -14.13 1.01
C VAL A 227 2.67 -14.60 -0.32
N GLU A 228 3.74 -13.98 -0.81
CA GLU A 228 4.44 -14.40 -2.04
C GLU A 228 4.96 -15.84 -1.95
N LYS A 229 5.52 -16.22 -0.81
CA LYS A 229 6.02 -17.61 -0.60
C LYS A 229 4.87 -18.61 -0.54
N LYS A 230 3.85 -18.34 0.25
CA LYS A 230 2.72 -19.24 0.48
C LYS A 230 1.89 -19.43 -0.78
N TYR A 231 1.61 -18.36 -1.51
CA TYR A 231 0.77 -18.37 -2.70
C TYR A 231 1.55 -18.44 -4.03
N LYS A 232 2.83 -18.83 -3.99
CA LYS A 232 3.72 -18.88 -5.17
C LYS A 232 3.11 -19.66 -6.35
N SER A 233 2.45 -20.79 -6.11
CA SER A 233 1.79 -21.59 -7.15
C SER A 233 0.65 -20.83 -7.81
N LEU A 234 -0.18 -20.16 -6.99
CA LEU A 234 -1.32 -19.36 -7.45
C LEU A 234 -0.84 -18.15 -8.26
N ILE A 235 0.19 -17.46 -7.79
CA ILE A 235 0.83 -16.35 -8.50
C ILE A 235 1.35 -16.81 -9.85
N ASN A 236 2.11 -17.91 -9.91
CA ASN A 236 2.66 -18.42 -11.17
C ASN A 236 1.58 -18.84 -12.17
N SER A 237 0.40 -19.26 -11.71
CA SER A 237 -0.74 -19.59 -12.59
C SER A 237 -1.26 -18.39 -13.37
N MET A 238 -1.02 -17.18 -12.88
CA MET A 238 -1.46 -15.93 -13.53
C MET A 238 -0.55 -15.52 -14.71
N TYR A 239 0.67 -16.07 -14.80
CA TYR A 239 1.65 -15.75 -15.84
C TYR A 239 1.81 -16.82 -16.91
N LYS A 240 1.03 -17.89 -16.83
CA LYS A 240 0.95 -18.95 -17.86
C LYS A 240 0.03 -18.58 -19.00
#